data_6828e97f18c33ce7f8a750fb731098fe
#
_entry.id   6828e97f18c33ce7f8a750fb731098fe
#
_cell.length_a   1.000
_cell.length_b   1.000
_cell.length_c   1.000
_cell.angle_alpha   90.00
_cell.angle_beta   90.00
_cell.angle_gamma   90.00
#
_symmetry.space_group_name_H-M   'P 1'
#
loop_
_entity.id
_entity.type
_entity.pdbx_description
1 polymer ?
#
loop_
_entity_poly.entity_id
_entity_poly.type
_entity_poly.pdbx_seq_one_letter_code
_entity_poly.pdbx_strand_id
1 'polypeptide(L)'
;TVDALAKGWAKAPNVTVVDGMQDERVPEAVRKADAAQRSQGAMGEPEGFWYRGQVYLVASALPTSADAARVLYHEVLGHHGLRGHFGKDLDRVLDQVIKLRRKDVQAKAQEYGLDMSNPEHAGYAAEEVLAELAQSRPDLGFVQRAIAAIRNFLRTHVPGFKVLELTD
;
A
#
# COMPACT_ATOMS: atom_id res chain seq x y z
N THR A 1 19.24 1.09 6.85
CA THR A 1 19.06 1.64 5.49
C THR A 1 18.03 0.80 4.74
N VAL A 2 17.36 1.38 3.74
CA VAL A 2 16.34 0.74 2.90
C VAL A 2 16.85 -0.56 2.28
N ASP A 3 18.08 -0.58 1.78
CA ASP A 3 18.72 -1.76 1.20
C ASP A 3 18.87 -2.92 2.18
N ALA A 4 19.11 -2.63 3.46
CA ALA A 4 19.22 -3.66 4.48
C ALA A 4 17.85 -4.29 4.80
N LEU A 5 16.77 -3.51 4.73
CA LEU A 5 15.41 -3.99 4.94
C LEU A 5 14.92 -4.83 3.74
N ALA A 6 15.24 -4.41 2.51
CA ALA A 6 14.85 -5.10 1.29
C ALA A 6 15.61 -6.41 1.06
N LYS A 7 16.86 -6.53 1.56
CA LYS A 7 17.71 -7.72 1.37
C LYS A 7 17.13 -9.05 1.88
N GLY A 8 16.19 -8.99 2.82
CA GLY A 8 15.53 -10.16 3.38
C GLY A 8 14.26 -10.60 2.67
N TRP A 9 13.84 -9.90 1.62
CA TRP A 9 12.55 -10.15 0.98
C TRP A 9 12.71 -10.92 -0.33
N ALA A 10 12.10 -12.09 -0.40
CA ALA A 10 11.97 -12.80 -1.67
C ALA A 10 11.08 -11.96 -2.61
N LYS A 11 11.63 -11.58 -3.78
CA LYS A 11 10.97 -10.70 -4.75
C LYS A 11 10.71 -9.26 -4.23
N ALA A 12 11.67 -8.68 -3.49
CA ALA A 12 11.60 -7.27 -3.13
C ALA A 12 11.42 -6.41 -4.40
N PRO A 13 10.51 -5.42 -4.39
CA PRO A 13 10.43 -4.47 -5.48
C PRO A 13 11.69 -3.59 -5.49
N ASN A 14 11.96 -2.97 -6.63
CA ASN A 14 12.97 -1.93 -6.68
C ASN A 14 12.52 -0.74 -5.83
N VAL A 15 13.41 -0.26 -4.96
CA VAL A 15 13.17 0.92 -4.12
C VAL A 15 14.12 2.02 -4.55
N THR A 16 13.57 3.19 -4.84
CA THR A 16 14.34 4.40 -5.14
C THR A 16 14.10 5.43 -4.06
N VAL A 17 15.16 5.92 -3.44
CA VAL A 17 15.08 7.06 -2.52
C VAL A 17 15.37 8.33 -3.32
N VAL A 18 14.43 9.27 -3.29
CA VAL A 18 14.53 10.59 -3.93
C VAL A 18 14.62 11.69 -2.88
N ASP A 19 15.26 12.80 -3.20
CA ASP A 19 15.44 13.89 -2.24
C ASP A 19 14.12 14.63 -1.96
N GLY A 20 13.27 14.78 -2.97
CA GLY A 20 11.95 15.40 -2.91
C GLY A 20 11.17 15.13 -4.18
N MET A 21 9.94 15.63 -4.28
CA MET A 21 9.06 15.43 -5.45
C MET A 21 9.59 16.09 -6.73
N GLN A 22 10.55 17.02 -6.63
CA GLN A 22 11.18 17.67 -7.79
C GLN A 22 12.45 16.95 -8.28
N ASP A 23 12.87 15.89 -7.60
CA ASP A 23 14.01 15.07 -8.02
C ASP A 23 13.78 14.52 -9.43
N GLU A 24 14.82 14.57 -10.28
CA GLU A 24 14.74 14.10 -11.68
C GLU A 24 14.40 12.61 -11.80
N ARG A 25 14.70 11.81 -10.77
CA ARG A 25 14.37 10.39 -10.67
C ARG A 25 12.88 10.12 -10.45
N VAL A 26 12.11 11.14 -10.01
CA VAL A 26 10.65 11.03 -9.91
C VAL A 26 10.05 11.05 -11.32
N PRO A 27 9.22 10.06 -11.69
CA PRO A 27 8.60 10.03 -13.01
C PRO A 27 7.80 11.31 -13.32
N GLU A 28 7.94 11.82 -14.53
CA GLU A 28 7.29 13.10 -14.95
C GLU A 28 5.77 13.07 -14.74
N ALA A 29 5.14 11.93 -15.00
CA ALA A 29 3.69 11.75 -14.80
C ALA A 29 3.30 11.96 -13.33
N VAL A 30 4.13 11.48 -12.39
CA VAL A 30 3.91 11.63 -10.95
C VAL A 30 4.12 13.09 -10.53
N ARG A 31 5.18 13.75 -11.01
CA ARG A 31 5.42 15.18 -10.76
C ARG A 31 4.27 16.06 -11.26
N LYS A 32 3.73 15.76 -12.44
CA LYS A 32 2.56 16.47 -13.00
C LYS A 32 1.30 16.26 -12.15
N ALA A 33 1.07 15.04 -11.68
CA ALA A 33 -0.07 14.72 -10.83
C ALA A 33 0.04 15.45 -9.47
N ASP A 34 1.22 15.43 -8.84
CA ASP A 34 1.49 16.16 -7.59
C ASP A 34 1.27 17.68 -7.79
N ALA A 35 1.81 18.25 -8.86
CA ALA A 35 1.61 19.68 -9.18
C ALA A 35 0.14 20.02 -9.38
N ALA A 36 -0.63 19.17 -10.03
CA ALA A 36 -2.08 19.36 -10.21
C ALA A 36 -2.83 19.31 -8.87
N GLN A 37 -2.51 18.37 -7.98
CA GLN A 37 -3.11 18.29 -6.65
C GLN A 37 -2.75 19.52 -5.78
N ARG A 38 -1.50 19.98 -5.84
CA ARG A 38 -1.07 21.20 -5.14
C ARG A 38 -1.81 22.45 -5.65
N SER A 39 -2.06 22.53 -6.96
CA SER A 39 -2.86 23.64 -7.52
C SER A 39 -4.31 23.64 -7.03
N GLN A 40 -4.81 22.50 -6.56
CA GLN A 40 -6.13 22.33 -5.96
C GLN A 40 -6.13 22.45 -4.42
N GLY A 41 -4.98 22.83 -3.83
CA GLY A 41 -4.86 23.08 -2.40
C GLY A 41 -4.28 21.92 -1.58
N ALA A 42 -3.78 20.85 -2.21
CA ALA A 42 -3.05 19.81 -1.49
C ALA A 42 -1.77 20.38 -0.87
N MET A 43 -1.55 20.08 0.41
CA MET A 43 -0.41 20.55 1.19
C MET A 43 0.45 19.35 1.65
N GLY A 44 1.74 19.60 1.84
CA GLY A 44 2.70 18.60 2.25
C GLY A 44 3.36 17.87 1.08
N GLU A 45 4.37 17.07 1.36
CA GLU A 45 4.97 16.14 0.40
C GLU A 45 4.53 14.72 0.73
N PRO A 46 4.29 13.86 -0.27
CA PRO A 46 4.07 12.45 -0.01
C PRO A 46 5.33 11.83 0.60
N GLU A 47 5.17 10.97 1.59
CA GLU A 47 6.28 10.26 2.22
C GLU A 47 6.87 9.18 1.31
N GLY A 48 6.03 8.61 0.44
CA GLY A 48 6.40 7.64 -0.57
C GLY A 48 5.26 7.42 -1.56
N PHE A 49 5.51 6.65 -2.59
CA PHE A 49 4.49 6.26 -3.57
C PHE A 49 4.95 5.04 -4.37
N TRP A 50 3.96 4.29 -4.84
CA TRP A 50 4.13 3.20 -5.79
C TRP A 50 3.89 3.68 -7.23
N TYR A 51 4.80 3.34 -8.14
CA TYR A 51 4.62 3.66 -9.55
C TYR A 51 5.23 2.58 -10.45
N ARG A 52 4.42 1.94 -11.29
CA ARG A 52 4.83 0.94 -12.32
C ARG A 52 5.79 -0.13 -11.81
N GLY A 53 5.52 -0.72 -10.67
CA GLY A 53 6.31 -1.81 -10.12
C GLY A 53 7.52 -1.37 -9.29
N GLN A 54 7.63 -0.10 -8.97
CA GLN A 54 8.73 0.48 -8.20
C GLN A 54 8.21 1.33 -7.04
N VAL A 55 8.87 1.22 -5.90
CA VAL A 55 8.61 2.06 -4.73
C VAL A 55 9.54 3.27 -4.76
N TYR A 56 8.99 4.43 -4.46
CA TYR A 56 9.74 5.66 -4.25
C TYR A 56 9.54 6.13 -2.80
N LEU A 57 10.63 6.47 -2.13
CA LEU A 57 10.63 7.08 -0.81
C LEU A 57 11.14 8.50 -0.93
N VAL A 58 10.40 9.46 -0.37
CA VAL A 58 10.72 10.89 -0.47
C VAL A 58 11.43 11.32 0.80
N ALA A 59 12.78 11.48 0.74
CA ALA A 59 13.63 11.70 1.90
C ALA A 59 13.29 12.98 2.66
N SER A 60 12.89 14.05 1.97
CA SER A 60 12.48 15.31 2.61
C SER A 60 11.27 15.16 3.54
N ALA A 61 10.40 14.18 3.27
CA ALA A 61 9.22 13.89 4.08
C ALA A 61 9.45 12.80 5.15
N LEU A 62 10.65 12.19 5.20
CA LEU A 62 10.98 11.05 6.07
C LEU A 62 12.12 11.42 7.05
N PRO A 63 11.81 12.08 8.18
CA PRO A 63 12.82 12.61 9.09
C PRO A 63 13.67 11.53 9.78
N THR A 64 13.13 10.29 9.89
CA THR A 64 13.85 9.19 10.56
C THR A 64 13.89 7.92 9.72
N SER A 65 14.84 7.03 10.04
CA SER A 65 14.89 5.69 9.45
C SER A 65 13.68 4.82 9.81
N ALA A 66 13.03 5.10 10.93
CA ALA A 66 11.80 4.42 11.33
C ALA A 66 10.62 4.82 10.43
N ASP A 67 10.53 6.12 10.07
CA ASP A 67 9.52 6.60 9.11
C ASP A 67 9.74 5.99 7.74
N ALA A 68 10.99 5.96 7.27
CA ALA A 68 11.34 5.31 6.01
C ALA A 68 10.98 3.82 6.00
N ALA A 69 11.22 3.11 7.10
CA ALA A 69 10.82 1.70 7.23
C ALA A 69 9.30 1.54 7.22
N ARG A 70 8.59 2.40 7.95
CA ARG A 70 7.12 2.41 7.99
C ARG A 70 6.51 2.58 6.61
N VAL A 71 6.94 3.61 5.87
CA VAL A 71 6.44 3.90 4.52
C VAL A 71 6.83 2.80 3.55
N LEU A 72 8.06 2.29 3.62
CA LEU A 72 8.49 1.17 2.80
C LEU A 72 7.59 -0.06 2.99
N TYR A 73 7.24 -0.39 4.23
CA TYR A 73 6.31 -1.48 4.53
C TYR A 73 4.92 -1.21 3.97
N HIS A 74 4.42 0.01 4.09
CA HIS A 74 3.14 0.41 3.51
C HIS A 74 3.12 0.19 1.99
N GLU A 75 4.07 0.78 1.28
CA GLU A 75 4.12 0.72 -0.19
C GLU A 75 4.37 -0.70 -0.70
N VAL A 76 5.27 -1.44 -0.05
CA VAL A 76 5.62 -2.80 -0.49
C VAL A 76 4.54 -3.81 -0.14
N LEU A 77 4.01 -3.76 1.07
CA LEU A 77 3.04 -4.75 1.53
C LEU A 77 1.62 -4.40 1.11
N GLY A 78 1.26 -3.11 1.21
CA GLY A 78 -0.06 -2.64 0.83
C GLY A 78 -0.29 -2.80 -0.67
N HIS A 79 0.57 -2.21 -1.47
CA HIS A 79 0.31 -2.14 -2.90
C HIS A 79 0.96 -3.28 -3.70
N HIS A 80 2.25 -3.57 -3.46
CA HIS A 80 2.93 -4.62 -4.22
C HIS A 80 2.59 -6.04 -3.71
N GLY A 81 2.60 -6.23 -2.41
CA GLY A 81 2.35 -7.54 -1.79
C GLY A 81 0.94 -8.04 -2.07
N LEU A 82 -0.08 -7.18 -1.93
CA LEU A 82 -1.47 -7.53 -2.21
C LEU A 82 -1.67 -7.84 -3.69
N ARG A 83 -1.18 -6.97 -4.59
CA ARG A 83 -1.31 -7.18 -6.04
C ARG A 83 -0.51 -8.38 -6.52
N GLY A 84 0.69 -8.58 -6.02
CA GLY A 84 1.55 -9.72 -6.35
C GLY A 84 1.01 -11.05 -5.83
N HIS A 85 0.34 -11.03 -4.66
CA HIS A 85 -0.14 -12.23 -4.00
C HIS A 85 -1.53 -12.66 -4.46
N PHE A 86 -2.46 -11.70 -4.59
CA PHE A 86 -3.84 -11.98 -4.99
C PHE A 86 -4.06 -11.84 -6.50
N GLY A 87 -3.19 -11.13 -7.23
CA GLY A 87 -3.28 -10.98 -8.68
C GLY A 87 -4.70 -10.58 -9.12
N LYS A 88 -5.30 -11.38 -10.00
CA LYS A 88 -6.68 -11.18 -10.50
C LYS A 88 -7.79 -11.35 -9.47
N ASP A 89 -7.49 -11.95 -8.33
CA ASP A 89 -8.46 -12.14 -7.24
C ASP A 89 -8.49 -10.96 -6.26
N LEU A 90 -7.61 -9.96 -6.43
CA LEU A 90 -7.52 -8.81 -5.53
C LEU A 90 -8.86 -8.07 -5.41
N ASP A 91 -9.52 -7.79 -6.51
CA ASP A 91 -10.79 -7.06 -6.51
C ASP A 91 -11.85 -7.80 -5.66
N ARG A 92 -11.90 -9.13 -5.78
CA ARG A 92 -12.79 -9.96 -4.97
C ARG A 92 -12.45 -9.90 -3.48
N VAL A 93 -11.16 -9.82 -3.15
CA VAL A 93 -10.69 -9.66 -1.76
C VAL A 93 -11.09 -8.28 -1.24
N LEU A 94 -10.87 -7.22 -2.01
CA LEU A 94 -11.25 -5.86 -1.64
C LEU A 94 -12.76 -5.72 -1.43
N ASP A 95 -13.59 -6.32 -2.28
CA ASP A 95 -15.04 -6.38 -2.10
C ASP A 95 -15.45 -7.00 -0.75
N GLN A 96 -14.74 -8.04 -0.30
CA GLN A 96 -15.01 -8.64 1.00
C GLN A 96 -14.55 -7.73 2.15
N VAL A 97 -13.42 -7.05 2.00
CA VAL A 97 -12.94 -6.06 2.98
C VAL A 97 -13.96 -4.93 3.13
N ILE A 98 -14.48 -4.39 2.02
CA ILE A 98 -15.53 -3.35 2.03
C ILE A 98 -16.75 -3.81 2.83
N LYS A 99 -17.17 -5.06 2.67
CA LYS A 99 -18.31 -5.61 3.40
C LYS A 99 -18.04 -5.82 4.89
N LEU A 100 -16.89 -6.40 5.23
CA LEU A 100 -16.53 -6.80 6.60
C LEU A 100 -15.99 -5.65 7.45
N ARG A 101 -15.30 -4.71 6.83
CA ARG A 101 -14.65 -3.57 7.49
C ARG A 101 -15.20 -2.22 7.01
N ARG A 102 -16.49 -2.19 6.73
CA ARG A 102 -17.17 -1.04 6.13
C ARG A 102 -16.87 0.29 6.83
N LYS A 103 -16.83 0.29 8.16
CA LYS A 103 -16.56 1.51 8.93
C LYS A 103 -15.14 2.03 8.71
N ASP A 104 -14.15 1.12 8.68
CA ASP A 104 -12.75 1.48 8.47
C ASP A 104 -12.52 1.97 7.04
N VAL A 105 -13.12 1.28 6.06
CA VAL A 105 -13.07 1.69 4.64
C VAL A 105 -13.74 3.05 4.44
N GLN A 106 -14.87 3.31 5.08
CA GLN A 106 -15.52 4.63 5.03
C GLN A 106 -14.67 5.71 5.67
N ALA A 107 -14.02 5.43 6.81
CA ALA A 107 -13.12 6.38 7.46
C ALA A 107 -11.94 6.73 6.55
N LYS A 108 -11.33 5.72 5.90
CA LYS A 108 -10.27 5.95 4.91
C LYS A 108 -10.74 6.74 3.69
N ALA A 109 -11.90 6.40 3.17
CA ALA A 109 -12.47 7.15 2.06
C ALA A 109 -12.69 8.62 2.42
N GLN A 110 -13.17 8.93 3.62
CA GLN A 110 -13.33 10.30 4.10
C GLN A 110 -11.97 11.00 4.27
N GLU A 111 -10.96 10.32 4.83
CA GLU A 111 -9.61 10.85 4.99
C GLU A 111 -9.00 11.27 3.65
N TYR A 112 -9.21 10.49 2.60
CA TYR A 112 -8.67 10.75 1.26
C TYR A 112 -9.63 11.50 0.32
N GLY A 113 -10.81 11.92 0.80
CA GLY A 113 -11.81 12.62 -0.03
C GLY A 113 -12.39 11.75 -1.16
N LEU A 114 -12.48 10.44 -0.94
CA LEU A 114 -12.94 9.47 -1.93
C LEU A 114 -14.45 9.28 -1.87
N ASP A 115 -15.08 9.09 -3.03
CA ASP A 115 -16.50 8.78 -3.15
C ASP A 115 -16.75 7.27 -3.08
N MET A 116 -17.36 6.82 -2.00
CA MET A 116 -17.70 5.40 -1.79
C MET A 116 -18.75 4.85 -2.76
N SER A 117 -19.42 5.71 -3.53
CA SER A 117 -20.33 5.24 -4.60
C SER A 117 -19.56 4.84 -5.86
N ASN A 118 -18.30 5.30 -6.00
CA ASN A 118 -17.40 4.88 -7.06
C ASN A 118 -16.66 3.58 -6.64
N PRO A 119 -16.82 2.46 -7.38
CA PRO A 119 -16.17 1.19 -7.05
C PRO A 119 -14.64 1.26 -6.98
N GLU A 120 -14.00 2.07 -7.84
CA GLU A 120 -12.54 2.25 -7.84
C GLU A 120 -12.07 2.96 -6.56
N HIS A 121 -12.79 3.99 -6.12
CA HIS A 121 -12.51 4.70 -4.89
C HIS A 121 -12.73 3.81 -3.65
N ALA A 122 -13.80 3.04 -3.64
CA ALA A 122 -14.07 2.08 -2.56
C ALA A 122 -13.00 0.98 -2.51
N GLY A 123 -12.56 0.48 -3.67
CA GLY A 123 -11.47 -0.49 -3.79
C GLY A 123 -10.15 0.08 -3.26
N TYR A 124 -9.81 1.31 -3.63
CA TYR A 124 -8.62 1.99 -3.14
C TYR A 124 -8.65 2.15 -1.61
N ALA A 125 -9.76 2.65 -1.05
CA ALA A 125 -9.90 2.78 0.40
C ALA A 125 -9.79 1.44 1.14
N ALA A 126 -10.28 0.35 0.55
CA ALA A 126 -10.13 -0.99 1.10
C ALA A 126 -8.69 -1.52 1.02
N GLU A 127 -7.96 -1.20 -0.04
CA GLU A 127 -6.54 -1.51 -0.20
C GLU A 127 -5.72 -0.82 0.90
N GLU A 128 -6.00 0.46 1.18
CA GLU A 128 -5.37 1.22 2.26
C GLU A 128 -5.63 0.61 3.64
N VAL A 129 -6.87 0.18 3.92
CA VAL A 129 -7.19 -0.52 5.18
C VAL A 129 -6.38 -1.81 5.32
N LEU A 130 -6.19 -2.57 4.24
CA LEU A 130 -5.33 -3.77 4.26
C LEU A 130 -3.86 -3.43 4.44
N ALA A 131 -3.38 -2.36 3.80
CA ALA A 131 -2.00 -1.88 3.94
C ALA A 131 -1.69 -1.47 5.38
N GLU A 132 -2.60 -0.77 6.04
CA GLU A 132 -2.45 -0.41 7.46
C GLU A 132 -2.47 -1.62 8.39
N LEU A 133 -3.33 -2.59 8.14
CA LEU A 133 -3.31 -3.86 8.89
C LEU A 133 -1.98 -4.57 8.76
N ALA A 134 -1.36 -4.49 7.58
CA ALA A 134 -0.03 -5.03 7.33
C ALA A 134 1.08 -4.25 8.06
N GLN A 135 0.95 -2.94 8.20
CA GLN A 135 1.91 -2.06 8.91
C GLN A 135 2.01 -2.33 10.42
N SER A 136 0.96 -2.84 11.03
CA SER A 136 0.84 -2.92 12.49
C SER A 136 1.85 -3.84 13.18
N ARG A 137 2.74 -4.55 12.45
CA ARG A 137 3.77 -5.46 12.98
C ARG A 137 5.06 -5.45 12.17
N PRO A 138 5.99 -4.51 12.43
CA PRO A 138 7.22 -4.31 11.65
C PRO A 138 8.39 -5.17 12.16
N ASP A 139 8.36 -6.50 12.00
CA ASP A 139 9.50 -7.35 12.32
C ASP A 139 9.91 -8.28 11.16
N LEU A 140 11.14 -8.78 11.21
CA LEU A 140 11.67 -9.73 10.22
C LEU A 140 10.75 -10.96 10.10
N GLY A 141 10.33 -11.29 8.90
CA GLY A 141 9.28 -12.29 8.65
C GLY A 141 7.87 -11.68 8.60
N PHE A 142 7.75 -10.37 8.77
CA PHE A 142 6.52 -9.62 8.78
C PHE A 142 5.70 -9.80 7.49
N VAL A 143 6.34 -9.78 6.31
CA VAL A 143 5.64 -9.99 5.03
C VAL A 143 4.87 -11.31 5.05
N GLN A 144 5.54 -12.39 5.46
CA GLN A 144 4.90 -13.71 5.55
C GLN A 144 3.82 -13.75 6.63
N ARG A 145 4.05 -13.06 7.77
CA ARG A 145 3.05 -13.01 8.85
C ARG A 145 1.87 -12.11 8.50
N ALA A 146 2.09 -10.97 7.83
CA ALA A 146 1.02 -10.11 7.34
C ALA A 146 0.17 -10.84 6.29
N ILE A 147 0.80 -11.51 5.35
CA ILE A 147 0.12 -12.36 4.37
C ILE A 147 -0.63 -13.50 5.09
N ALA A 148 -0.01 -14.15 6.07
CA ALA A 148 -0.65 -15.20 6.86
C ALA A 148 -1.81 -14.67 7.71
N ALA A 149 -1.70 -13.47 8.28
CA ALA A 149 -2.77 -12.81 9.03
C ALA A 149 -3.94 -12.42 8.12
N ILE A 150 -3.65 -11.87 6.95
CA ILE A 150 -4.65 -11.56 5.93
C ILE A 150 -5.31 -12.85 5.42
N ARG A 151 -4.54 -13.87 5.09
CA ARG A 151 -5.06 -15.21 4.72
C ARG A 151 -5.96 -15.79 5.81
N ASN A 152 -5.53 -15.75 7.06
CA ASN A 152 -6.29 -16.26 8.19
C ASN A 152 -7.58 -15.47 8.40
N PHE A 153 -7.52 -14.14 8.32
CA PHE A 153 -8.69 -13.26 8.37
C PHE A 153 -9.68 -13.62 7.26
N LEU A 154 -9.21 -13.73 6.03
CA LEU A 154 -10.05 -14.06 4.88
C LEU A 154 -10.64 -15.47 4.99
N ARG A 155 -9.85 -16.47 5.43
CA ARG A 155 -10.33 -17.84 5.67
C ARG A 155 -11.41 -17.91 6.75
N THR A 156 -11.32 -17.05 7.75
CA THR A 156 -12.25 -17.05 8.90
C THR A 156 -13.54 -16.32 8.57
N HIS A 157 -13.46 -15.26 7.76
CA HIS A 157 -14.59 -14.33 7.58
C HIS A 157 -15.22 -14.36 6.18
N VAL A 158 -14.55 -14.98 5.19
CA VAL A 158 -15.03 -15.02 3.80
C VAL A 158 -15.47 -16.43 3.41
N PRO A 159 -16.79 -16.67 3.27
CA PRO A 159 -17.29 -17.96 2.77
C PRO A 159 -16.70 -18.29 1.39
N GLY A 160 -16.13 -19.47 1.23
CA GLY A 160 -15.54 -19.92 -0.02
C GLY A 160 -14.09 -19.53 -0.26
N PHE A 161 -13.47 -18.74 0.61
CA PHE A 161 -12.03 -18.38 0.49
C PHE A 161 -11.08 -19.60 0.54
N LYS A 162 -11.53 -20.72 1.11
CA LYS A 162 -10.74 -21.98 1.17
C LYS A 162 -10.45 -22.62 -0.20
N VAL A 163 -11.11 -22.14 -1.26
CA VAL A 163 -10.98 -22.67 -2.63
C VAL A 163 -9.95 -21.90 -3.48
N LEU A 164 -9.43 -20.78 -2.99
CA LEU A 164 -8.36 -20.05 -3.69
C LEU A 164 -7.04 -20.81 -3.49
N GLU A 165 -6.56 -21.47 -4.54
CA GLU A 165 -5.19 -21.98 -4.61
C GLU A 165 -4.24 -20.78 -4.65
N LEU A 166 -3.74 -20.42 -3.48
CA LEU A 166 -2.70 -19.40 -3.36
C LEU A 166 -1.38 -20.09 -3.66
N THR A 167 -0.77 -19.76 -4.78
CA THR A 167 0.60 -20.20 -5.12
C THR A 167 1.55 -19.65 -4.06
N ASP A 168 2.40 -20.54 -3.53
CA ASP A 168 3.48 -20.22 -2.60
C ASP A 168 4.56 -19.34 -3.23
#